data_be8322ab2d17754ca65bcebfd63caac1
#
_entry.id   be8322ab2d17754ca65bcebfd63caac1
#
_cell.length_a   1.000
_cell.length_b   1.000
_cell.length_c   1.000
_cell.angle_alpha   90.00
_cell.angle_beta   90.00
_cell.angle_gamma   90.00
#
_symmetry.space_group_name_H-M   'P 1'
#
loop_
_entity.id
_entity.type
_entity.pdbx_description
1 polymer ?
#
loop_
_entity_poly.entity_id
_entity_poly.type
_entity_poly.pdbx_seq_one_letter_code
_entity_poly.pdbx_strand_id
1 'polypeptide(L)'
;KSLKIAYSTSPFFEFFEDDIASIFEKKYKYLQDVSIDTFLFIQDALQLEISFSETKKYKDNITENDFRVLADRKQQPNRLVERYIQMFDDKHGFIPNLSILDLLFMEGPNTISYL
;
A
#
# COMPACT_ATOMS: atom_id res chain seq x y z
N LYS A 1 -12.03 -10.52 -1.55
CA LYS A 1 -12.07 -11.78 -2.31
C LYS A 1 -10.97 -11.83 -3.37
N SER A 2 -10.80 -10.77 -4.18
CA SER A 2 -9.78 -10.72 -5.21
C SER A 2 -8.37 -10.84 -4.66
N LEU A 3 -8.08 -10.17 -3.54
CA LEU A 3 -6.77 -10.24 -2.90
C LEU A 3 -6.47 -11.63 -2.38
N LYS A 4 -7.47 -12.30 -1.80
CA LYS A 4 -7.31 -13.67 -1.31
C LYS A 4 -6.98 -14.63 -2.45
N ILE A 5 -7.68 -14.52 -3.58
CA ILE A 5 -7.43 -15.36 -4.74
C ILE A 5 -6.01 -15.13 -5.28
N ALA A 6 -5.57 -13.86 -5.35
CA ALA A 6 -4.26 -13.52 -5.92
C ALA A 6 -3.09 -13.88 -5.00
N TYR A 7 -3.25 -13.70 -3.68
CA TYR A 7 -2.11 -13.73 -2.75
C TYR A 7 -2.17 -14.82 -1.69
N SER A 8 -3.17 -15.72 -1.72
CA SER A 8 -3.34 -16.74 -0.68
C SER A 8 -2.11 -17.64 -0.51
N THR A 9 -1.32 -17.82 -1.56
CA THR A 9 -0.10 -18.63 -1.53
C THR A 9 1.17 -17.83 -1.24
N SER A 10 1.06 -16.51 -1.08
CA SER A 10 2.22 -15.69 -0.74
C SER A 10 2.67 -15.94 0.71
N PRO A 11 3.98 -15.71 1.02
CA PRO A 11 4.52 -16.09 2.32
C PRO A 11 3.85 -15.45 3.53
N PHE A 12 3.38 -14.21 3.41
CA PHE A 12 2.87 -13.44 4.55
C PHE A 12 1.40 -13.04 4.43
N PHE A 13 0.69 -13.48 3.40
CA PHE A 13 -0.73 -13.11 3.24
C PHE A 13 -1.57 -13.57 4.42
N GLU A 14 -1.41 -14.81 4.83
CA GLU A 14 -2.17 -15.40 5.93
C GLU A 14 -1.98 -14.63 7.24
N PHE A 15 -0.78 -14.10 7.43
CA PHE A 15 -0.45 -13.31 8.61
C PHE A 15 -1.26 -12.00 8.69
N PHE A 16 -1.54 -11.38 7.55
CA PHE A 16 -2.23 -10.09 7.48
C PHE A 16 -3.70 -10.21 7.05
N GLU A 17 -4.17 -11.40 6.73
CA GLU A 17 -5.51 -11.60 6.14
C GLU A 17 -6.63 -11.03 7.01
N ASP A 18 -6.61 -11.31 8.31
CA ASP A 18 -7.67 -10.88 9.21
C ASP A 18 -7.74 -9.36 9.34
N ASP A 19 -6.60 -8.70 9.42
CA ASP A 19 -6.54 -7.24 9.53
C ASP A 19 -7.07 -6.57 8.26
N ILE A 20 -6.72 -7.11 7.09
CA ILE A 20 -7.20 -6.60 5.81
C ILE A 20 -8.70 -6.85 5.66
N ALA A 21 -9.17 -8.04 6.04
CA ALA A 21 -10.58 -8.37 5.96
C ALA A 21 -11.43 -7.43 6.79
N SER A 22 -10.96 -7.04 7.97
CA SER A 22 -11.69 -6.11 8.83
C SER A 22 -11.87 -4.74 8.17
N ILE A 23 -10.89 -4.27 7.39
CA ILE A 23 -11.00 -3.03 6.66
C ILE A 23 -12.05 -3.13 5.55
N PHE A 24 -12.07 -4.23 4.80
CA PHE A 24 -13.03 -4.42 3.71
C PHE A 24 -14.45 -4.68 4.20
N GLU A 25 -14.62 -5.24 5.39
CA GLU A 25 -15.94 -5.53 5.95
C GLU A 25 -16.57 -4.31 6.63
N LYS A 26 -15.76 -3.36 7.06
CA LYS A 26 -16.25 -2.14 7.72
C LYS A 26 -16.97 -1.24 6.71
N LYS A 27 -18.09 -0.67 7.12
CA LYS A 27 -18.83 0.28 6.29
C LYS A 27 -18.29 1.68 6.53
N TYR A 28 -17.79 2.29 5.47
CA TYR A 28 -17.25 3.65 5.52
C TYR A 28 -18.19 4.62 4.82
N LYS A 29 -18.30 5.81 5.38
CA LYS A 29 -19.07 6.90 4.77
C LYS A 29 -18.19 7.75 3.87
N TYR A 30 -16.93 7.93 4.23
CA TYR A 30 -16.00 8.80 3.50
C TYR A 30 -14.74 8.04 3.10
N LEU A 31 -14.22 8.38 1.92
CA LEU A 31 -12.96 7.83 1.44
C LEU A 31 -11.79 8.13 2.38
N GLN A 32 -11.81 9.32 3.01
CA GLN A 32 -10.77 9.70 3.96
C GLN A 32 -10.65 8.70 5.11
N ASP A 33 -11.77 8.21 5.63
CA ASP A 33 -11.77 7.23 6.72
C ASP A 33 -11.13 5.91 6.30
N VAL A 34 -11.41 5.45 5.07
CA VAL A 34 -10.76 4.26 4.51
C VAL A 34 -9.26 4.49 4.39
N SER A 35 -8.86 5.66 3.89
CA SER A 35 -7.45 6.00 3.71
C SER A 35 -6.70 6.02 5.03
N ILE A 36 -7.30 6.58 6.08
CA ILE A 36 -6.69 6.62 7.41
C ILE A 36 -6.54 5.21 7.97
N ASP A 37 -7.58 4.39 7.89
CA ASP A 37 -7.53 3.02 8.41
C ASP A 37 -6.50 2.17 7.66
N THR A 38 -6.39 2.31 6.34
CA THR A 38 -5.38 1.58 5.58
C THR A 38 -3.97 2.07 5.91
N PHE A 39 -3.78 3.37 6.11
CA PHE A 39 -2.49 3.92 6.55
C PHE A 39 -2.09 3.37 7.92
N LEU A 40 -3.02 3.35 8.88
CA LEU A 40 -2.77 2.82 10.21
C LEU A 40 -2.45 1.32 10.18
N PHE A 41 -3.11 0.57 9.32
CA PHE A 41 -2.81 -0.84 9.13
C PHE A 41 -1.38 -1.05 8.61
N ILE A 42 -0.98 -0.30 7.59
CA ILE A 42 0.37 -0.41 7.02
C ILE A 42 1.42 0.00 8.06
N GLN A 43 1.18 1.10 8.77
CA GLN A 43 2.08 1.58 9.81
C GLN A 43 2.28 0.52 10.91
N ASP A 44 1.21 -0.12 11.35
CA ASP A 44 1.26 -1.16 12.36
C ASP A 44 1.96 -2.42 11.83
N ALA A 45 1.67 -2.81 10.59
CA ALA A 45 2.31 -3.96 9.95
C ALA A 45 3.82 -3.78 9.80
N LEU A 46 4.29 -2.55 9.57
CA LEU A 46 5.70 -2.22 9.45
C LEU A 46 6.34 -1.88 10.79
N GLN A 47 5.56 -1.86 11.86
CA GLN A 47 6.00 -1.50 13.22
C GLN A 47 6.61 -0.09 13.26
N LEU A 48 6.01 0.84 12.53
CA LEU A 48 6.41 2.24 12.49
C LEU A 48 5.45 3.08 13.34
N GLU A 49 5.97 4.13 13.95
CA GLU A 49 5.18 5.14 14.65
C GLU A 49 5.36 6.47 13.93
N ILE A 50 4.39 6.81 13.09
CA ILE A 50 4.43 8.03 12.28
C ILE A 50 3.23 8.88 12.68
N SER A 51 3.49 10.09 13.15
CA SER A 51 2.42 11.05 13.41
C SER A 51 2.01 11.72 12.10
N PHE A 52 0.73 11.99 11.96
CA PHE A 52 0.19 12.69 10.80
C PHE A 52 -0.88 13.68 11.23
N SER A 53 -1.15 14.64 10.37
CA SER A 53 -2.21 15.62 10.58
C SER A 53 -3.02 15.77 9.29
N GLU A 54 -4.25 16.23 9.44
CA GLU A 54 -5.13 16.45 8.31
C GLU A 54 -5.12 17.92 7.92
N THR A 55 -5.15 18.19 6.61
CA THR A 55 -5.32 19.54 6.13
C THR A 55 -6.77 19.98 6.31
N LYS A 56 -6.97 21.27 6.62
CA LYS A 56 -8.33 21.82 6.83
C LYS A 56 -8.96 22.35 5.56
N LYS A 57 -8.13 22.70 4.56
CA LYS A 57 -8.59 23.24 3.28
C LYS A 57 -7.90 22.55 2.12
N TYR A 58 -8.65 22.27 1.07
CA TYR A 58 -8.09 21.81 -0.19
C TYR A 58 -7.35 22.96 -0.89
N LYS A 59 -6.15 22.68 -1.36
CA LYS A 59 -5.33 23.64 -2.11
C LYS A 59 -5.08 23.10 -3.51
N ASP A 60 -5.48 23.85 -4.53
CA ASP A 60 -5.29 23.45 -5.93
C ASP A 60 -3.83 23.56 -6.37
N ASN A 61 -3.17 24.67 -6.00
CA ASN A 61 -1.81 24.94 -6.41
C ASN A 61 -0.86 24.83 -5.22
N ILE A 62 -0.17 23.70 -5.13
CA ILE A 62 0.85 23.46 -4.13
C ILE A 62 2.17 23.29 -4.89
N THR A 63 3.17 24.11 -4.54
CA THR A 63 4.48 24.06 -5.20
C THR A 63 5.46 23.11 -4.52
N GLU A 64 5.25 22.83 -3.23
CA GLU A 64 6.14 21.97 -2.45
C GLU A 64 5.38 20.79 -1.87
N ASN A 65 6.04 19.61 -1.88
CA ASN A 65 5.52 18.39 -1.27
C ASN A 65 4.12 17.99 -1.76
N ASP A 66 3.86 18.22 -3.04
CA ASP A 66 2.62 17.79 -3.67
C ASP A 66 2.84 16.45 -4.34
N PHE A 67 2.30 15.39 -3.74
CA PHE A 67 2.44 14.01 -4.21
C PHE A 67 1.16 13.46 -4.84
N ARG A 68 0.18 14.33 -5.15
CA ARG A 68 -1.10 13.89 -5.73
C ARG A 68 -0.92 13.18 -7.08
N VAL A 69 0.15 13.47 -7.79
CA VAL A 69 0.51 12.78 -9.04
C VAL A 69 0.64 11.26 -8.84
N LEU A 70 0.97 10.82 -7.64
CA LEU A 70 1.11 9.39 -7.35
C LEU A 70 -0.22 8.64 -7.41
N ALA A 71 -1.33 9.35 -7.27
CA ALA A 71 -2.67 8.76 -7.41
C ALA A 71 -3.18 8.81 -8.85
N ASP A 72 -2.50 9.51 -9.76
CA ASP A 72 -2.89 9.63 -11.15
C ASP A 72 -2.20 8.55 -11.99
N ARG A 73 -2.96 7.56 -12.44
CA ARG A 73 -2.41 6.45 -13.23
C ARG A 73 -1.83 6.88 -14.58
N LYS A 74 -2.20 8.05 -15.08
CA LYS A 74 -1.70 8.58 -16.36
C LYS A 74 -0.36 9.28 -16.22
N GLN A 75 0.00 9.70 -15.03
CA GLN A 75 1.19 10.48 -14.75
C GLN A 75 2.11 9.79 -13.76
N GLN A 76 2.22 8.48 -13.84
CA GLN A 76 3.08 7.74 -12.92
C GLN A 76 4.55 8.08 -13.13
N PRO A 77 5.24 8.55 -12.10
CA PRO A 77 6.66 8.84 -12.23
C PRO A 77 7.48 7.56 -12.38
N ASN A 78 8.58 7.65 -13.16
CA ASN A 78 9.55 6.58 -13.23
C ASN A 78 10.36 6.56 -11.93
N ARG A 79 10.22 5.50 -11.16
CA ARG A 79 10.96 5.34 -9.90
C ARG A 79 11.85 4.11 -9.96
N LEU A 80 13.05 4.26 -9.46
CA LEU A 80 13.92 3.12 -9.22
C LEU A 80 13.41 2.43 -7.94
N VAL A 81 13.02 1.18 -8.09
CA VAL A 81 12.55 0.35 -6.98
C VAL A 81 13.48 -0.84 -6.85
N GLU A 82 13.93 -1.13 -5.64
CA GLU A 82 14.73 -2.31 -5.38
C GLU A 82 13.95 -3.57 -5.71
N ARG A 83 14.58 -4.50 -6.41
CA ARG A 83 13.92 -5.74 -6.83
C ARG A 83 13.69 -6.66 -5.64
N TYR A 84 12.51 -7.24 -5.62
CA TYR A 84 12.14 -8.29 -4.66
C TYR A 84 11.37 -9.38 -5.42
N ILE A 85 11.18 -10.53 -4.80
CA ILE A 85 10.42 -11.62 -5.41
C ILE A 85 8.93 -11.26 -5.35
N GLN A 86 8.29 -11.18 -6.52
CA GLN A 86 6.88 -10.85 -6.64
C GLN A 86 6.06 -12.11 -6.90
N MET A 87 4.79 -12.08 -6.48
CA MET A 87 3.90 -13.24 -6.59
C MET A 87 3.74 -13.75 -8.02
N PHE A 88 3.76 -12.84 -8.99
CA PHE A 88 3.52 -13.16 -10.40
C PHE A 88 4.76 -12.89 -11.27
N ASP A 89 5.94 -12.87 -10.71
CA ASP A 89 7.15 -12.57 -11.46
C ASP A 89 7.51 -13.65 -12.49
N ASP A 90 7.10 -14.88 -12.26
CA ASP A 90 7.29 -15.99 -13.21
C ASP A 90 6.47 -15.79 -14.50
N LYS A 91 5.34 -15.06 -14.41
CA LYS A 91 4.45 -14.81 -15.56
C LYS A 91 4.72 -13.48 -16.23
N HIS A 92 5.04 -12.46 -15.46
CA HIS A 92 5.10 -11.07 -15.93
C HIS A 92 6.47 -10.42 -15.75
N GLY A 93 7.43 -11.10 -15.14
CA GLY A 93 8.69 -10.50 -14.73
C GLY A 93 8.49 -9.49 -13.60
N PHE A 94 9.57 -8.80 -13.23
CA PHE A 94 9.49 -7.80 -12.18
C PHE A 94 8.77 -6.55 -12.67
N ILE A 95 7.74 -6.13 -11.95
CA ILE A 95 6.98 -4.92 -12.25
C ILE A 95 7.25 -3.90 -11.15
N PRO A 96 7.89 -2.76 -11.47
CA PRO A 96 8.15 -1.73 -10.47
C PRO A 96 6.85 -0.97 -10.13
N ASN A 97 6.83 -0.38 -8.96
CA ASN A 97 5.75 0.50 -8.52
C ASN A 97 4.37 -0.18 -8.39
N LEU A 98 4.36 -1.40 -7.88
CA LEU A 98 3.12 -2.05 -7.46
C LEU A 98 2.67 -1.53 -6.10
N SER A 99 1.46 -1.91 -5.70
CA SER A 99 0.96 -1.59 -4.35
C SER A 99 1.91 -2.11 -3.27
N ILE A 100 2.02 -1.37 -2.18
CA ILE A 100 2.77 -1.83 -1.00
C ILE A 100 2.26 -3.17 -0.48
N LEU A 101 1.01 -3.52 -0.75
CA LEU A 101 0.45 -4.83 -0.36
C LEU A 101 1.19 -5.99 -1.00
N ASP A 102 1.62 -5.86 -2.26
CA ASP A 102 2.40 -6.90 -2.92
C ASP A 102 3.72 -7.13 -2.18
N LEU A 103 4.44 -6.05 -1.87
CA LEU A 103 5.68 -6.12 -1.11
C LEU A 103 5.46 -6.68 0.29
N LEU A 104 4.41 -6.24 0.98
CA LEU A 104 4.09 -6.69 2.33
C LEU A 104 3.78 -8.19 2.38
N PHE A 105 3.02 -8.70 1.41
CA PHE A 105 2.69 -10.12 1.37
C PHE A 105 3.89 -11.00 1.01
N MET A 106 4.85 -10.47 0.26
CA MET A 106 6.03 -11.24 -0.16
C MET A 106 7.19 -11.14 0.84
N GLU A 107 7.39 -9.98 1.45
CA GLU A 107 8.55 -9.74 2.32
C GLU A 107 8.18 -9.56 3.80
N GLY A 108 6.90 -9.33 4.12
CA GLY A 108 6.44 -9.20 5.51
C GLY A 108 7.21 -8.15 6.31
N PRO A 109 7.80 -8.52 7.46
CA PRO A 109 8.53 -7.56 8.30
C PRO A 109 9.74 -6.91 7.60
N ASN A 110 10.29 -7.56 6.57
CA ASN A 110 11.42 -7.02 5.81
C ASN A 110 11.03 -5.92 4.83
N THR A 111 9.74 -5.66 4.67
CA THR A 111 9.24 -4.64 3.74
C THR A 111 9.92 -3.29 3.95
N ILE A 112 10.16 -2.91 5.20
CA ILE A 112 10.76 -1.61 5.52
C ILE A 112 12.15 -1.44 4.89
N SER A 113 12.90 -2.51 4.69
CA SER A 113 14.23 -2.41 4.09
C SER A 113 14.19 -2.10 2.59
N TYR A 114 13.03 -2.23 1.94
CA TYR A 114 12.82 -1.89 0.53
C TYR A 114 12.25 -0.48 0.33
N LEU A 115 11.91 0.22 1.39
CA LEU A 115 11.30 1.57 1.31
C LEU A 115 12.34 2.71 1.43
#